data_4e6447c621632e5931de99c8807d4e0a
#
_entry.id   4e6447c621632e5931de99c8807d4e0a
#
_cell.length_a   1.000
_cell.length_b   1.000
_cell.length_c   1.000
_cell.angle_alpha   90.00
_cell.angle_beta   90.00
_cell.angle_gamma   90.00
#
_symmetry.space_group_name_H-M   'P 1'
#
loop_
_entity.id
_entity.type
_entity.pdbx_description
1 polymer ?
#
loop_
_entity_poly.entity_id
_entity_poly.type
_entity_poly.pdbx_seq_one_letter_code
_entity_poly.pdbx_strand_id
1 'polypeptide(L)'
;MHKQKMVLGKDNKKLKEKGLTLLEALISAAIVGIGFIAVFQMVNYSVQSIGVSGERTKVSYLSSMIVEDLISDRFSAKGSKKMYEHLADVTKSSSFAWKMDNCNAVSGSVYNNNNDAYDNKSERWEHRMAPDQNIKCRTGDVKNLKVYEICKDSVKVDAKTRANCHHNNNTAFDKIYICRTEIKINQGSKKKFLYFQIN
;
A
#
# COMPACT_ATOMS: atom_id res chain seq x y z
N MET A 1 -73.49 63.21 32.88
CA MET A 1 -72.96 61.88 32.81
C MET A 1 -72.70 61.53 31.33
N HIS A 2 -71.42 61.74 30.84
CA HIS A 2 -71.09 61.45 29.48
C HIS A 2 -70.26 60.12 29.47
N LYS A 3 -70.83 59.07 28.85
CA LYS A 3 -70.12 57.81 28.57
C LYS A 3 -69.34 57.96 27.29
N GLN A 4 -68.00 58.04 27.37
CA GLN A 4 -67.13 57.88 26.23
C GLN A 4 -67.04 56.41 25.86
N LYS A 5 -67.47 56.09 24.63
CA LYS A 5 -67.21 54.79 24.00
C LYS A 5 -65.82 54.78 23.41
N MET A 6 -64.96 53.97 24.00
CA MET A 6 -63.60 53.66 23.48
C MET A 6 -63.74 52.69 22.29
N VAL A 7 -63.52 53.19 21.08
CA VAL A 7 -63.44 52.35 19.86
C VAL A 7 -62.05 51.75 19.75
N LEU A 8 -61.90 50.45 20.09
CA LEU A 8 -60.72 49.68 19.82
C LEU A 8 -60.60 49.43 18.30
N GLY A 9 -59.76 50.24 17.65
CA GLY A 9 -59.34 49.97 16.29
C GLY A 9 -58.49 48.67 16.21
N LYS A 10 -59.07 47.63 15.65
CA LYS A 10 -58.45 46.35 15.36
C LYS A 10 -57.60 46.48 14.10
N ASP A 11 -56.33 46.88 14.24
CA ASP A 11 -55.32 46.87 13.16
C ASP A 11 -55.05 45.43 12.74
N ASN A 12 -55.85 44.96 11.79
CA ASN A 12 -55.53 43.74 11.05
C ASN A 12 -54.37 44.04 10.08
N LYS A 13 -53.12 44.01 10.56
CA LYS A 13 -51.96 43.85 9.70
C LYS A 13 -52.04 42.46 9.06
N LYS A 14 -52.67 42.36 7.90
CA LYS A 14 -52.54 41.22 7.00
C LYS A 14 -51.07 41.15 6.63
N LEU A 15 -50.31 40.23 7.28
CA LEU A 15 -49.04 39.78 6.79
C LEU A 15 -49.29 39.29 5.36
N LYS A 16 -48.87 40.05 4.36
CA LYS A 16 -48.80 39.58 2.98
C LYS A 16 -47.80 38.47 2.96
N GLU A 17 -48.24 37.24 3.06
CA GLU A 17 -47.43 36.07 2.70
C GLU A 17 -47.10 36.24 1.22
N LYS A 18 -45.81 36.61 0.98
CA LYS A 18 -45.28 36.60 -0.39
C LYS A 18 -45.17 35.14 -0.77
N GLY A 19 -46.15 34.62 -1.46
CA GLY A 19 -46.11 33.29 -2.02
C GLY A 19 -44.87 33.18 -2.92
N LEU A 20 -44.06 32.17 -2.68
CA LEU A 20 -42.96 31.82 -3.59
C LEU A 20 -43.55 31.67 -5.00
N THR A 21 -42.97 32.37 -5.99
CA THR A 21 -43.37 32.17 -7.37
C THR A 21 -42.92 30.78 -7.81
N LEU A 22 -43.67 30.14 -8.70
CA LEU A 22 -43.34 28.80 -9.24
C LEU A 22 -41.94 28.80 -9.85
N LEU A 23 -41.52 29.91 -10.47
CA LEU A 23 -40.19 30.10 -11.02
C LEU A 23 -39.10 30.07 -9.92
N GLU A 24 -39.30 30.77 -8.82
CA GLU A 24 -38.36 30.82 -7.69
C GLU A 24 -38.19 29.45 -7.04
N ALA A 25 -39.29 28.69 -6.91
CA ALA A 25 -39.20 27.30 -6.41
C ALA A 25 -38.42 26.40 -7.34
N LEU A 26 -38.57 26.51 -8.66
CA LEU A 26 -37.82 25.74 -9.65
C LEU A 26 -36.35 26.09 -9.64
N ILE A 27 -35.99 27.37 -9.59
CA ILE A 27 -34.58 27.82 -9.53
C ILE A 27 -33.91 27.33 -8.22
N SER A 28 -34.61 27.47 -7.10
CA SER A 28 -34.10 27.02 -5.80
C SER A 28 -33.87 25.52 -5.79
N ALA A 29 -34.82 24.74 -6.32
CA ALA A 29 -34.67 23.29 -6.44
C ALA A 29 -33.45 22.88 -7.33
N ALA A 30 -33.23 23.60 -8.45
CA ALA A 30 -32.13 23.39 -9.34
C ALA A 30 -30.77 23.67 -8.63
N ILE A 31 -30.66 24.79 -7.93
CA ILE A 31 -29.45 25.17 -7.20
C ILE A 31 -29.13 24.14 -6.09
N VAL A 32 -30.13 23.75 -5.32
CA VAL A 32 -29.99 22.73 -4.27
C VAL A 32 -29.58 21.38 -4.87
N GLY A 33 -30.19 20.99 -6.00
CA GLY A 33 -29.84 19.75 -6.71
C GLY A 33 -28.38 19.72 -7.16
N ILE A 34 -27.88 20.80 -7.78
CA ILE A 34 -26.45 20.89 -8.19
C ILE A 34 -25.54 20.86 -6.98
N GLY A 35 -25.89 21.59 -5.92
CA GLY A 35 -25.12 21.58 -4.67
C GLY A 35 -25.01 20.19 -4.04
N PHE A 36 -26.11 19.43 -4.04
CA PHE A 36 -26.18 18.08 -3.53
C PHE A 36 -25.29 17.12 -4.32
N ILE A 37 -25.33 17.21 -5.66
CA ILE A 37 -24.47 16.40 -6.53
C ILE A 37 -22.99 16.69 -6.26
N ALA A 38 -22.59 17.95 -6.09
CA ALA A 38 -21.23 18.34 -5.80
C ALA A 38 -20.75 17.78 -4.46
N VAL A 39 -21.56 17.87 -3.40
CA VAL A 39 -21.23 17.28 -2.09
C VAL A 39 -21.12 15.75 -2.19
N PHE A 40 -22.02 15.10 -2.90
CA PHE A 40 -21.98 13.65 -3.08
C PHE A 40 -20.71 13.19 -3.81
N GLN A 41 -20.28 13.90 -4.84
CA GLN A 41 -19.01 13.63 -5.52
C GLN A 41 -17.81 13.79 -4.58
N MET A 42 -17.77 14.85 -3.76
CA MET A 42 -16.73 15.09 -2.78
C MET A 42 -16.61 13.94 -1.77
N VAL A 43 -17.75 13.45 -1.28
CA VAL A 43 -17.80 12.30 -0.37
C VAL A 43 -17.23 11.04 -1.04
N ASN A 44 -17.64 10.76 -2.27
CA ASN A 44 -17.13 9.61 -3.02
C ASN A 44 -15.61 9.67 -3.21
N TYR A 45 -15.05 10.82 -3.59
CA TYR A 45 -13.60 11.00 -3.68
C TYR A 45 -12.90 10.82 -2.34
N SER A 46 -13.50 11.31 -1.27
CA SER A 46 -12.95 11.15 0.08
C SER A 46 -12.89 9.68 0.48
N VAL A 47 -13.95 8.92 0.26
CA VAL A 47 -13.99 7.48 0.56
C VAL A 47 -12.97 6.70 -0.26
N GLN A 48 -12.82 7.01 -1.55
CA GLN A 48 -11.80 6.40 -2.40
C GLN A 48 -10.39 6.73 -1.91
N SER A 49 -10.13 7.98 -1.51
CA SER A 49 -8.84 8.42 -0.98
C SER A 49 -8.48 7.70 0.32
N ILE A 50 -9.44 7.53 1.22
CA ILE A 50 -9.27 6.78 2.48
C ILE A 50 -8.94 5.31 2.16
N GLY A 51 -9.64 4.69 1.22
CA GLY A 51 -9.38 3.32 0.80
C GLY A 51 -7.95 3.12 0.28
N VAL A 52 -7.49 4.00 -0.61
CA VAL A 52 -6.11 3.96 -1.15
C VAL A 52 -5.06 4.22 -0.06
N SER A 53 -5.33 5.14 0.86
CA SER A 53 -4.42 5.41 1.98
C SER A 53 -4.31 4.20 2.91
N GLY A 54 -5.42 3.54 3.21
CA GLY A 54 -5.45 2.31 4.00
C GLY A 54 -4.65 1.18 3.35
N GLU A 55 -4.79 0.96 2.04
CA GLU A 55 -3.98 -0.03 1.30
C GLU A 55 -2.48 0.30 1.38
N ARG A 56 -2.08 1.57 1.25
CA ARG A 56 -0.68 1.99 1.38
C ARG A 56 -0.10 1.73 2.77
N THR A 57 -0.88 1.97 3.82
CA THR A 57 -0.47 1.70 5.20
C THR A 57 -0.24 0.20 5.40
N LYS A 58 -1.15 -0.64 4.92
CA LYS A 58 -1.00 -2.10 4.95
C LYS A 58 0.26 -2.56 4.20
N VAL A 59 0.51 -2.03 3.01
CA VAL A 59 1.72 -2.31 2.23
C VAL A 59 2.99 -1.92 2.98
N SER A 60 2.99 -0.77 3.65
CA SER A 60 4.13 -0.34 4.47
C SER A 60 4.39 -1.32 5.61
N TYR A 61 3.34 -1.73 6.31
CA TYR A 61 3.44 -2.71 7.39
C TYR A 61 3.97 -4.06 6.92
N LEU A 62 3.44 -4.58 5.80
CA LEU A 62 3.89 -5.85 5.24
C LEU A 62 5.32 -5.78 4.69
N SER A 63 5.72 -4.64 4.13
CA SER A 63 7.12 -4.42 3.74
C SER A 63 8.06 -4.45 4.95
N SER A 64 7.66 -3.79 6.06
CA SER A 64 8.43 -3.80 7.30
C SER A 64 8.52 -5.21 7.90
N MET A 65 7.46 -6.00 7.81
CA MET A 65 7.47 -7.39 8.25
C MET A 65 8.54 -8.22 7.50
N ILE A 66 8.64 -8.07 6.18
CA ILE A 66 9.71 -8.75 5.40
C ILE A 66 11.09 -8.31 5.89
N VAL A 67 11.28 -7.01 6.15
CA VAL A 67 12.55 -6.48 6.65
C VAL A 67 12.92 -7.07 8.00
N GLU A 68 11.96 -7.06 8.93
CA GLU A 68 12.15 -7.61 10.29
C GLU A 68 12.48 -9.09 10.24
N ASP A 69 11.78 -9.85 9.41
CA ASP A 69 12.04 -11.27 9.20
C ASP A 69 13.44 -11.53 8.67
N LEU A 70 13.89 -10.76 7.68
CA LEU A 70 15.21 -10.89 7.10
C LEU A 70 16.31 -10.48 8.07
N ILE A 71 16.11 -9.44 8.85
CA ILE A 71 17.08 -8.99 9.86
C ILE A 71 17.18 -10.00 11.01
N SER A 72 16.04 -10.52 11.48
CA SER A 72 16.01 -11.47 12.60
C SER A 72 16.68 -12.79 12.24
N ASP A 73 16.47 -13.26 11.03
CA ASP A 73 17.00 -14.55 10.55
C ASP A 73 18.27 -14.41 9.70
N ARG A 74 18.95 -13.27 9.78
CA ARG A 74 20.13 -13.01 8.95
C ARG A 74 21.25 -14.04 9.08
N PHE A 75 21.36 -14.70 10.23
CA PHE A 75 22.35 -15.73 10.51
C PHE A 75 21.85 -17.15 10.26
N SER A 76 20.57 -17.34 9.94
CA SER A 76 20.06 -18.67 9.59
C SER A 76 20.74 -19.17 8.32
N ALA A 77 21.02 -20.47 8.29
CA ALA A 77 21.69 -21.10 7.16
C ALA A 77 20.65 -21.73 6.22
N LYS A 78 20.88 -21.58 4.92
CA LYS A 78 20.24 -22.39 3.87
C LYS A 78 21.36 -23.16 3.14
N GLY A 79 21.48 -24.44 3.48
CA GLY A 79 22.64 -25.23 3.07
C GLY A 79 23.94 -24.72 3.72
N SER A 80 24.96 -24.45 2.93
CA SER A 80 26.26 -23.92 3.38
C SER A 80 26.34 -22.39 3.45
N LYS A 81 25.28 -21.66 3.06
CA LYS A 81 25.27 -20.20 2.97
C LYS A 81 24.31 -19.58 3.97
N LYS A 82 24.62 -18.37 4.42
CA LYS A 82 23.68 -17.58 5.19
C LYS A 82 22.47 -17.19 4.32
N MET A 83 21.34 -16.95 4.96
CA MET A 83 20.08 -16.66 4.26
C MET A 83 20.22 -15.51 3.25
N TYR A 84 20.84 -14.41 3.63
CA TYR A 84 21.03 -13.26 2.75
C TYR A 84 21.95 -13.52 1.57
N GLU A 85 23.00 -14.35 1.75
CA GLU A 85 23.89 -14.80 0.67
C GLU A 85 23.13 -15.67 -0.34
N HIS A 86 22.34 -16.61 0.15
CA HIS A 86 21.47 -17.43 -0.68
C HIS A 86 20.49 -16.56 -1.48
N LEU A 87 19.83 -15.60 -0.85
CA LEU A 87 18.90 -14.67 -1.51
C LEU A 87 19.58 -13.81 -2.58
N ALA A 88 20.82 -13.40 -2.34
CA ALA A 88 21.60 -12.66 -3.34
C ALA A 88 21.90 -13.54 -4.57
N ASP A 89 22.27 -14.80 -4.37
CA ASP A 89 22.52 -15.74 -5.47
C ASP A 89 21.24 -16.03 -6.26
N VAL A 90 20.10 -16.22 -5.57
CA VAL A 90 18.81 -16.39 -6.23
C VAL A 90 18.45 -15.13 -7.02
N THR A 91 18.74 -13.93 -6.50
CA THR A 91 18.52 -12.68 -7.25
C THR A 91 19.40 -12.62 -8.50
N LYS A 92 20.64 -13.12 -8.44
CA LYS A 92 21.55 -13.19 -9.60
C LYS A 92 21.05 -14.16 -10.67
N SER A 93 20.49 -15.28 -10.28
CA SER A 93 20.02 -16.32 -11.22
C SER A 93 18.62 -16.05 -11.79
N SER A 94 17.68 -15.63 -10.94
CA SER A 94 16.25 -15.50 -11.31
C SER A 94 15.71 -14.08 -11.34
N SER A 95 16.56 -13.07 -11.14
CA SER A 95 16.20 -11.63 -11.07
C SER A 95 15.43 -11.21 -9.81
N PHE A 96 14.92 -12.14 -9.03
CA PHE A 96 14.21 -11.89 -7.76
C PHE A 96 14.60 -12.95 -6.74
N ALA A 97 14.83 -12.54 -5.51
CA ALA A 97 15.00 -13.46 -4.40
C ALA A 97 13.66 -14.11 -4.00
N TRP A 98 12.60 -13.33 -4.11
CA TRP A 98 11.23 -13.78 -3.92
C TRP A 98 10.30 -12.93 -4.79
N LYS A 99 9.26 -13.54 -5.36
CA LYS A 99 8.30 -12.87 -6.22
C LYS A 99 6.90 -13.46 -6.05
N MET A 100 5.92 -12.58 -5.93
CA MET A 100 4.50 -12.91 -5.98
C MET A 100 3.82 -11.94 -6.97
N ASP A 101 3.42 -12.45 -8.14
CA ASP A 101 2.78 -11.67 -9.22
C ASP A 101 1.39 -12.20 -9.61
N ASN A 102 0.92 -13.21 -8.91
CA ASN A 102 -0.40 -13.75 -9.07
C ASN A 102 -1.33 -13.28 -7.94
N CYS A 103 -2.61 -13.24 -8.23
CA CYS A 103 -3.65 -12.95 -7.26
C CYS A 103 -4.37 -14.21 -6.79
N ASN A 104 -3.76 -15.38 -6.96
CA ASN A 104 -4.35 -16.61 -6.49
C ASN A 104 -4.18 -16.70 -4.97
N ALA A 105 -5.22 -17.15 -4.29
CA ALA A 105 -5.10 -17.52 -2.89
C ALA A 105 -4.04 -18.63 -2.76
N VAL A 106 -3.15 -18.47 -1.78
CA VAL A 106 -2.20 -19.54 -1.47
C VAL A 106 -2.99 -20.68 -0.84
N SER A 107 -3.21 -21.72 -1.63
CA SER A 107 -3.84 -22.96 -1.17
C SER A 107 -2.77 -23.77 -0.45
N GLY A 108 -2.83 -23.85 0.85
CA GLY A 108 -1.93 -24.70 1.62
C GLY A 108 -1.86 -24.34 3.09
N SER A 109 -1.32 -25.26 3.86
CA SER A 109 -1.01 -25.05 5.26
C SER A 109 0.03 -23.93 5.39
N VAL A 110 -0.25 -22.95 6.22
CA VAL A 110 0.63 -21.78 6.48
C VAL A 110 2.00 -22.17 7.02
N TYR A 111 2.14 -23.41 7.42
CA TYR A 111 3.33 -23.99 8.02
C TYR A 111 3.52 -25.40 7.46
N ASN A 112 4.13 -25.49 6.28
CA ASN A 112 4.78 -26.73 5.94
C ASN A 112 5.96 -26.89 6.93
N ASN A 113 6.14 -28.09 7.47
CA ASN A 113 7.27 -28.42 8.33
C ASN A 113 8.60 -28.42 7.53
N ASN A 114 8.82 -27.38 6.75
CA ASN A 114 10.09 -27.17 6.10
C ASN A 114 11.10 -26.82 7.18
N ASN A 115 12.17 -27.60 7.28
CA ASN A 115 13.28 -27.34 8.20
C ASN A 115 14.09 -26.09 7.84
N ASP A 116 13.63 -25.34 6.82
CA ASP A 116 14.34 -24.20 6.26
C ASP A 116 13.62 -22.90 6.63
N ALA A 117 14.34 -22.02 7.31
CA ALA A 117 13.82 -20.73 7.76
C ALA A 117 13.34 -19.87 6.59
N TYR A 118 14.03 -19.92 5.45
CA TYR A 118 13.64 -19.15 4.27
C TYR A 118 12.32 -19.62 3.68
N ASP A 119 12.12 -20.91 3.50
CA ASP A 119 10.90 -21.46 2.91
C ASP A 119 9.72 -21.16 3.81
N ASN A 120 9.85 -21.32 5.13
CA ASN A 120 8.81 -20.96 6.09
C ASN A 120 8.47 -19.45 6.06
N LYS A 121 9.47 -18.58 5.88
CA LYS A 121 9.26 -17.13 5.81
C LYS A 121 8.61 -16.72 4.48
N SER A 122 9.05 -17.28 3.36
CA SER A 122 8.49 -17.00 2.04
C SER A 122 7.03 -17.42 1.95
N GLU A 123 6.66 -18.59 2.47
CA GLU A 123 5.28 -19.05 2.58
C GLU A 123 4.43 -18.10 3.46
N ARG A 124 5.00 -17.64 4.59
CA ARG A 124 4.32 -16.66 5.45
C ARG A 124 4.09 -15.34 4.74
N TRP A 125 5.07 -14.84 3.95
CA TRP A 125 4.91 -13.63 3.18
C TRP A 125 3.83 -13.79 2.10
N GLU A 126 3.82 -14.91 1.40
CA GLU A 126 2.79 -15.22 0.40
C GLU A 126 1.41 -15.24 1.03
N HIS A 127 1.24 -15.95 2.14
CA HIS A 127 -0.04 -15.99 2.86
C HIS A 127 -0.48 -14.61 3.36
N ARG A 128 0.42 -13.82 3.95
CA ARG A 128 0.10 -12.49 4.46
C ARG A 128 -0.21 -11.47 3.36
N MET A 129 0.35 -11.67 2.18
CA MET A 129 0.13 -10.82 1.01
C MET A 129 -0.92 -11.39 0.04
N ALA A 130 -1.54 -12.51 0.37
CA ALA A 130 -2.64 -13.06 -0.41
C ALA A 130 -3.86 -12.11 -0.41
N PRO A 131 -4.66 -12.12 -1.50
CA PRO A 131 -5.76 -11.18 -1.69
C PRO A 131 -6.81 -11.23 -0.59
N ASP A 132 -7.06 -12.40 -0.03
CA ASP A 132 -8.11 -12.62 0.94
C ASP A 132 -7.73 -12.22 2.37
N GLN A 133 -6.45 -11.89 2.60
CA GLN A 133 -5.96 -11.63 3.95
C GLN A 133 -5.83 -10.13 4.25
N ASN A 134 -4.99 -9.42 3.53
CA ASN A 134 -4.63 -8.05 3.95
C ASN A 134 -4.67 -7.02 2.83
N ILE A 135 -4.36 -7.40 1.59
CA ILE A 135 -4.23 -6.48 0.46
C ILE A 135 -5.15 -6.94 -0.66
N LYS A 136 -5.92 -6.01 -1.22
CA LYS A 136 -6.64 -6.29 -2.46
C LYS A 136 -5.61 -6.53 -3.56
N CYS A 137 -5.66 -7.69 -4.19
CA CYS A 137 -4.82 -8.01 -5.33
C CYS A 137 -5.60 -7.77 -6.62
N ARG A 138 -4.97 -7.08 -7.56
CA ARG A 138 -5.52 -6.77 -8.89
C ARG A 138 -4.52 -7.18 -9.94
N THR A 139 -4.99 -7.46 -11.13
CA THR A 139 -4.12 -7.73 -12.28
C THR A 139 -3.10 -6.60 -12.45
N GLY A 140 -1.81 -6.95 -12.52
CA GLY A 140 -0.71 -5.98 -12.59
C GLY A 140 -0.11 -5.58 -11.24
N ASP A 141 -0.67 -6.05 -10.12
CA ASP A 141 -0.05 -5.91 -8.82
C ASP A 141 1.13 -6.90 -8.72
N VAL A 142 2.24 -6.42 -8.21
CA VAL A 142 3.49 -7.20 -8.09
C VAL A 142 4.08 -6.97 -6.71
N LYS A 143 4.57 -8.04 -6.12
CA LYS A 143 5.29 -8.01 -4.84
C LYS A 143 6.58 -8.78 -5.03
N ASN A 144 7.71 -8.13 -4.82
CA ASN A 144 9.01 -8.79 -5.00
C ASN A 144 10.05 -8.32 -4.00
N LEU A 145 11.04 -9.18 -3.81
CA LEU A 145 12.24 -8.93 -3.03
C LEU A 145 13.45 -9.18 -3.93
N LYS A 146 14.40 -8.27 -3.87
CA LYS A 146 15.74 -8.43 -4.48
C LYS A 146 16.79 -8.21 -3.43
N VAL A 147 17.83 -8.99 -3.48
CA VAL A 147 19.01 -8.84 -2.63
C VAL A 147 20.23 -8.66 -3.52
N TYR A 148 20.91 -7.55 -3.35
CA TYR A 148 22.10 -7.19 -4.11
C TYR A 148 23.34 -7.35 -3.23
N GLU A 149 24.31 -8.08 -3.72
CA GLU A 149 25.64 -8.11 -3.15
C GLU A 149 26.47 -6.98 -3.74
N ILE A 150 27.00 -6.10 -2.90
CA ILE A 150 27.87 -4.99 -3.27
C ILE A 150 29.24 -5.24 -2.66
N CYS A 151 30.27 -5.23 -3.49
CA CYS A 151 31.65 -5.46 -3.08
C CYS A 151 32.42 -4.16 -3.05
N LYS A 152 33.36 -4.04 -2.11
CA LYS A 152 34.24 -2.87 -1.96
C LYS A 152 35.08 -2.65 -3.21
N ASP A 153 35.63 -3.72 -3.78
CA ASP A 153 36.45 -3.73 -4.98
C ASP A 153 35.67 -4.32 -6.17
N SER A 154 34.67 -3.62 -6.64
CA SER A 154 34.03 -3.99 -7.91
C SER A 154 34.92 -3.52 -9.07
N VAL A 155 35.62 -4.44 -9.71
CA VAL A 155 36.14 -4.20 -11.06
C VAL A 155 34.95 -3.83 -11.93
N LYS A 156 35.05 -2.72 -12.66
CA LYS A 156 34.01 -2.24 -13.58
C LYS A 156 33.59 -3.37 -14.51
N VAL A 157 32.44 -3.93 -14.23
CA VAL A 157 31.81 -4.92 -15.10
C VAL A 157 30.78 -4.15 -15.89
N ASP A 158 30.76 -4.32 -17.19
CA ASP A 158 29.81 -3.71 -18.11
C ASP A 158 28.38 -3.75 -17.55
N ALA A 159 27.59 -2.73 -17.86
CA ALA A 159 26.24 -2.50 -17.34
C ALA A 159 25.27 -3.69 -17.48
N LYS A 160 25.65 -4.74 -18.20
CA LYS A 160 24.88 -5.98 -18.41
C LYS A 160 25.37 -7.17 -17.57
N THR A 161 26.58 -7.12 -17.05
CA THR A 161 27.17 -8.23 -16.26
C THR A 161 27.16 -7.83 -14.80
N ARG A 162 26.43 -8.60 -13.98
CA ARG A 162 26.35 -8.37 -12.54
C ARG A 162 27.75 -8.54 -11.95
N ALA A 163 28.18 -7.57 -11.16
CA ALA A 163 29.49 -7.59 -10.52
C ALA A 163 29.65 -8.87 -9.69
N ASN A 164 30.53 -9.74 -10.12
CA ASN A 164 31.02 -10.79 -9.27
C ASN A 164 32.08 -10.19 -8.36
N CYS A 165 31.95 -10.41 -7.05
CA CYS A 165 33.00 -10.05 -6.11
C CYS A 165 34.21 -10.92 -6.39
N HIS A 166 35.26 -10.35 -6.97
CA HIS A 166 36.49 -11.07 -7.32
C HIS A 166 37.46 -11.28 -6.15
N HIS A 167 36.97 -11.16 -4.91
CA HIS A 167 37.87 -11.32 -3.78
C HIS A 167 37.96 -12.80 -3.31
N ASN A 168 39.14 -13.37 -3.43
CA ASN A 168 39.49 -14.68 -2.89
C ASN A 168 39.54 -14.71 -1.34
N ASN A 169 39.45 -13.57 -0.69
CA ASN A 169 39.44 -13.47 0.77
C ASN A 169 38.04 -13.09 1.22
N ASN A 170 37.29 -14.03 1.77
CA ASN A 170 36.00 -13.89 2.39
C ASN A 170 36.03 -13.08 3.70
N THR A 171 36.59 -11.88 3.68
CA THR A 171 36.50 -11.02 4.85
C THR A 171 35.07 -10.41 4.87
N ALA A 172 34.40 -10.56 5.99
CA ALA A 172 33.01 -10.11 6.18
C ALA A 172 32.81 -8.61 5.96
N PHE A 173 33.90 -7.84 5.90
CA PHE A 173 33.91 -6.38 5.71
C PHE A 173 33.98 -5.94 4.25
N ASP A 174 34.22 -6.85 3.31
CA ASP A 174 34.37 -6.50 1.90
C ASP A 174 33.06 -6.57 1.11
N LYS A 175 32.01 -7.09 1.71
CA LYS A 175 30.72 -7.28 1.09
C LYS A 175 29.60 -6.65 1.91
N ILE A 176 28.73 -5.94 1.22
CA ILE A 176 27.50 -5.37 1.79
C ILE A 176 26.33 -5.96 1.02
N TYR A 177 25.28 -6.34 1.73
CA TYR A 177 24.05 -6.82 1.12
C TYR A 177 22.96 -5.78 1.26
N ILE A 178 22.45 -5.29 0.13
CA ILE A 178 21.32 -4.35 0.08
C ILE A 178 20.08 -5.08 -0.42
N CYS A 179 19.07 -5.08 0.39
CA CYS A 179 17.75 -5.61 0.05
C CYS A 179 16.85 -4.51 -0.46
N ARG A 180 16.05 -4.83 -1.47
CA ARG A 180 15.00 -3.97 -2.00
C ARG A 180 13.69 -4.74 -2.06
N THR A 181 12.70 -4.35 -1.27
CA THR A 181 11.33 -4.76 -1.48
C THR A 181 10.63 -3.81 -2.46
N GLU A 182 9.86 -4.33 -3.37
CA GLU A 182 9.03 -3.58 -4.30
C GLU A 182 7.61 -4.14 -4.25
N ILE A 183 6.66 -3.29 -3.87
CA ILE A 183 5.25 -3.63 -3.87
C ILE A 183 4.53 -2.65 -4.76
N LYS A 184 3.90 -3.18 -5.81
CA LYS A 184 3.01 -2.45 -6.72
C LYS A 184 1.59 -2.83 -6.39
N ILE A 185 0.74 -1.83 -6.19
CA ILE A 185 -0.70 -1.97 -5.93
C ILE A 185 -1.50 -1.11 -6.89
N ASN A 186 -2.80 -1.34 -6.92
CA ASN A 186 -3.74 -0.61 -7.76
C ASN A 186 -3.38 -0.69 -9.25
N GLN A 187 -3.25 -1.93 -9.74
CA GLN A 187 -2.88 -2.25 -11.13
C GLN A 187 -1.50 -1.68 -11.54
N GLY A 188 -0.56 -1.67 -10.58
CA GLY A 188 0.79 -1.17 -10.79
C GLY A 188 0.94 0.36 -10.79
N SER A 189 -0.16 1.13 -10.63
CA SER A 189 -0.13 2.59 -10.62
C SER A 189 0.54 3.18 -9.37
N LYS A 190 0.53 2.46 -8.26
CA LYS A 190 1.16 2.86 -7.00
C LYS A 190 2.29 1.90 -6.66
N LYS A 191 3.49 2.46 -6.48
CA LYS A 191 4.70 1.69 -6.18
C LYS A 191 5.25 2.11 -4.84
N LYS A 192 5.66 1.13 -4.03
CA LYS A 192 6.40 1.32 -2.78
C LYS A 192 7.71 0.57 -2.88
N PHE A 193 8.80 1.25 -2.62
CA PHE A 193 10.13 0.66 -2.47
C PHE A 193 10.59 0.83 -1.03
N LEU A 194 11.20 -0.19 -0.48
CA LEU A 194 11.90 -0.12 0.79
C LEU A 194 13.29 -0.74 0.61
N TYR A 195 14.31 0.02 0.96
CA TYR A 195 15.70 -0.40 0.90
C TYR A 195 16.24 -0.56 2.31
N PHE A 196 16.98 -1.61 2.56
CA PHE A 196 17.63 -1.86 3.84
C PHE A 196 18.90 -2.67 3.64
N GLN A 197 19.80 -2.57 4.59
CA GLN A 197 21.08 -3.28 4.58
C GLN A 197 20.99 -4.46 5.54
N ILE A 198 21.58 -5.59 5.13
CA ILE A 198 21.79 -6.78 5.96
C ILE A 198 23.28 -7.09 5.95
N ASN A 199 23.85 -7.31 7.13
CA ASN A 199 25.24 -7.77 7.35
C ASN A 199 25.23 -8.92 8.33
#